data_b1fe2d153dab129ddbc92db1b2fca03f
#
_entry.id   b1fe2d153dab129ddbc92db1b2fca03f
#
_cell.length_a   1.000
_cell.length_b   1.000
_cell.length_c   1.000
_cell.angle_alpha   90.00
_cell.angle_beta   90.00
_cell.angle_gamma   90.00
#
_symmetry.space_group_name_H-M   'P 1'
#
loop_
_entity.id
_entity.type
_entity.pdbx_description
1 polymer ?
#
loop_
_entity_poly.entity_id
_entity_poly.type
_entity_poly.pdbx_seq_one_letter_code
_entity_poly.pdbx_strand_id
1 'polypeptide(L)'
;MKQFQFDYHSITSLKRDLEKVHLWCKSKKCSNVVFQIYSDSLDRGQIELVCKIISKTVRNAICMGCSTNGNIVEGRLSGASISVVCTITESPSTKVKLLQYPLNADSALDVVENIRREVKENPWVKAVELQLTIRGMSLTPLCNALRDIDESIAIFGGGAFNPDLSRNDACVFSNVAGYSERGILVLLVGGEDFHVSTTHVTGWKPLGREFLVTKAENALLFELDGKPAYDAYYRYLNILKDEHFFANTLEFPFFYMHNGINILRAPIYCNEDGTLVMTSDVDENVKARLAYGDPWTILDSVRKEGQKIGEFKPDIIKIFSCAARRTFWGKEEISNETLPFQSIAPTSGFYTSGEFLRTNGFVNQHNVTLVIAAMREGEGDEHCRFDMALDSFTGQVSMVNRLATFIDAATQELAEANARLSLMAISDSLSKLFNRGEIQRRINECISKEIPACLVMLDIDSFKQINDTYGHKEGDNVIVGLSGVLKKMVHEMGILGLDSISYDIVSDAESSKEEKKSLLDDIKTPVGRWGGEEFMALLQEVPLEKALDFAEQVRKAFSAIEFEKAGRRSVSIGVIEIQKGESADSAYVRVDQALYKAKENGRDQVFQA
;
A
#
# COMPACT_ATOMS: atom_id res chain seq x y z
N MET A 1 5.12 31.19 -18.80
CA MET A 1 6.56 30.78 -18.65
C MET A 1 7.15 30.35 -19.99
N LYS A 2 8.48 30.38 -20.16
CA LYS A 2 9.16 29.87 -21.35
C LYS A 2 10.30 28.94 -20.97
N GLN A 3 10.46 27.83 -21.69
CA GLN A 3 11.54 26.89 -21.45
C GLN A 3 12.40 26.70 -22.70
N PHE A 4 13.73 26.66 -22.50
CA PHE A 4 14.72 26.26 -23.48
C PHE A 4 15.43 25.02 -22.96
N GLN A 5 15.63 24.05 -23.82
CA GLN A 5 16.28 22.77 -23.48
C GLN A 5 17.39 22.53 -24.51
N PHE A 6 18.57 22.17 -24.05
CA PHE A 6 19.68 21.86 -24.93
C PHE A 6 20.71 20.94 -24.27
N ASP A 7 21.37 20.15 -25.10
CA ASP A 7 22.42 19.25 -24.69
C ASP A 7 23.79 19.92 -24.79
N TYR A 8 24.61 19.68 -23.77
CA TYR A 8 25.99 20.21 -23.79
C TYR A 8 26.90 19.27 -24.60
N HIS A 9 27.41 19.76 -25.71
CA HIS A 9 28.38 19.05 -26.52
C HIS A 9 29.77 19.75 -26.52
N SER A 10 29.81 21.05 -26.33
CA SER A 10 31.04 21.86 -26.29
C SER A 10 30.77 23.25 -25.71
N ILE A 11 31.83 23.94 -25.31
CA ILE A 11 31.76 25.34 -24.87
C ILE A 11 31.15 26.25 -25.97
N THR A 12 31.48 26.00 -27.23
CA THR A 12 30.98 26.79 -28.36
C THR A 12 29.48 26.56 -28.58
N SER A 13 28.99 25.31 -28.51
CA SER A 13 27.57 25.04 -28.63
C SER A 13 26.79 25.65 -27.47
N LEU A 14 27.28 25.51 -26.24
CA LEU A 14 26.65 26.11 -25.05
C LEU A 14 26.52 27.64 -25.18
N LYS A 15 27.59 28.32 -25.56
CA LYS A 15 27.56 29.77 -25.74
C LYS A 15 26.54 30.22 -26.80
N ARG A 16 26.47 29.51 -27.93
CA ARG A 16 25.48 29.78 -28.99
C ARG A 16 24.03 29.60 -28.46
N ASP A 17 23.79 28.58 -27.68
CA ASP A 17 22.45 28.31 -27.14
C ASP A 17 22.09 29.30 -26.02
N LEU A 18 23.05 29.69 -25.18
CA LEU A 18 22.87 30.75 -24.18
C LEU A 18 22.61 32.12 -24.83
N GLU A 19 23.14 32.38 -26.03
CA GLU A 19 22.85 33.61 -26.78
C GLU A 19 21.37 33.68 -27.16
N LYS A 20 20.74 32.58 -27.56
CA LYS A 20 19.28 32.53 -27.81
C LYS A 20 18.49 32.92 -26.55
N VAL A 21 18.87 32.40 -25.38
CA VAL A 21 18.25 32.76 -24.10
C VAL A 21 18.44 34.24 -23.79
N HIS A 22 19.67 34.75 -23.98
CA HIS A 22 19.99 36.16 -23.75
C HIS A 22 19.20 37.11 -24.66
N LEU A 23 19.05 36.77 -25.93
CA LEU A 23 18.25 37.54 -26.89
C LEU A 23 16.77 37.55 -26.53
N TRP A 24 16.25 36.39 -26.09
CA TRP A 24 14.87 36.31 -25.59
C TRP A 24 14.65 37.22 -24.38
N CYS A 25 15.53 37.17 -23.39
CA CYS A 25 15.43 38.01 -22.18
C CYS A 25 15.56 39.50 -22.49
N LYS A 26 16.26 39.88 -23.56
CA LYS A 26 16.30 41.27 -24.03
C LYS A 26 15.04 41.74 -24.75
N SER A 27 14.37 40.82 -25.45
CA SER A 27 13.17 41.13 -26.24
C SER A 27 11.88 41.10 -25.43
N LYS A 28 11.86 40.40 -24.31
CA LYS A 28 10.71 40.19 -23.42
C LYS A 28 11.06 40.62 -22.00
N LYS A 29 10.04 40.99 -21.21
CA LYS A 29 10.23 41.19 -19.76
C LYS A 29 10.40 39.83 -19.11
N CYS A 30 11.62 39.51 -18.68
CA CYS A 30 11.93 38.32 -17.91
C CYS A 30 12.02 38.68 -16.43
N SER A 31 11.26 38.00 -15.58
CA SER A 31 11.28 38.21 -14.12
C SER A 31 12.37 37.37 -13.45
N ASN A 32 12.46 36.10 -13.76
CA ASN A 32 13.51 35.20 -13.28
C ASN A 32 14.01 34.29 -14.41
N VAL A 33 15.28 33.88 -14.31
CA VAL A 33 15.92 32.93 -15.23
C VAL A 33 16.57 31.83 -14.38
N VAL A 34 16.07 30.60 -14.50
CA VAL A 34 16.55 29.45 -13.74
C VAL A 34 17.13 28.41 -14.70
N PHE A 35 18.40 28.10 -14.51
CA PHE A 35 19.06 27.01 -15.22
C PHE A 35 19.12 25.78 -14.31
N GLN A 36 18.59 24.66 -14.79
CA GLN A 36 18.75 23.35 -14.19
C GLN A 36 19.66 22.49 -15.06
N ILE A 37 20.71 21.96 -14.47
CA ILE A 37 21.75 21.21 -15.15
C ILE A 37 21.69 19.78 -14.64
N TYR A 38 21.43 18.85 -15.54
CA TYR A 38 21.36 17.42 -15.26
C TYR A 38 22.58 16.74 -15.85
N SER A 39 23.31 15.97 -15.04
CA SER A 39 24.56 15.34 -15.47
C SER A 39 24.57 13.85 -15.10
N ASP A 40 24.71 12.97 -16.11
CA ASP A 40 25.02 11.55 -15.88
C ASP A 40 26.52 11.31 -15.72
N SER A 41 27.33 12.37 -15.77
CA SER A 41 28.77 12.37 -15.49
C SER A 41 29.05 13.07 -14.17
N LEU A 42 30.03 12.53 -13.43
CA LEU A 42 30.53 13.11 -12.17
C LEU A 42 31.77 13.98 -12.38
N ASP A 43 32.05 14.38 -13.63
CA ASP A 43 33.17 15.30 -13.91
C ASP A 43 32.87 16.70 -13.34
N ARG A 44 33.32 16.89 -12.09
CA ARG A 44 33.18 18.15 -11.35
C ARG A 44 33.71 19.35 -12.14
N GLY A 45 34.86 19.17 -12.82
CA GLY A 45 35.49 20.26 -13.58
C GLY A 45 34.58 20.70 -14.73
N GLN A 46 33.96 19.76 -15.42
CA GLN A 46 33.05 20.05 -16.52
C GLN A 46 31.73 20.68 -16.02
N ILE A 47 31.17 20.20 -14.92
CA ILE A 47 29.96 20.75 -14.28
C ILE A 47 30.22 22.23 -13.86
N GLU A 48 31.31 22.47 -13.12
CA GLU A 48 31.68 23.82 -12.68
C GLU A 48 31.94 24.77 -13.86
N LEU A 49 32.53 24.26 -14.94
CA LEU A 49 32.76 25.03 -16.17
C LEU A 49 31.45 25.45 -16.81
N VAL A 50 30.47 24.54 -16.94
CA VAL A 50 29.15 24.83 -17.49
C VAL A 50 28.44 25.90 -16.64
N CYS A 51 28.39 25.72 -15.31
CA CYS A 51 27.81 26.69 -14.38
C CYS A 51 28.47 28.08 -14.51
N LYS A 52 29.79 28.13 -14.61
CA LYS A 52 30.55 29.40 -14.77
C LYS A 52 30.28 30.11 -16.09
N ILE A 53 30.13 29.36 -17.17
CA ILE A 53 29.80 29.93 -18.49
C ILE A 53 28.38 30.51 -18.45
N ILE A 54 27.40 29.78 -17.90
CA ILE A 54 26.02 30.25 -17.77
C ILE A 54 25.96 31.54 -16.95
N SER A 55 26.56 31.56 -15.75
CA SER A 55 26.54 32.72 -14.86
C SER A 55 27.24 33.95 -15.43
N LYS A 56 28.22 33.75 -16.30
CA LYS A 56 28.89 34.85 -17.01
C LYS A 56 28.07 35.40 -18.18
N THR A 57 27.31 34.54 -18.87
CA THR A 57 26.57 34.91 -20.07
C THR A 57 25.20 35.50 -19.73
N VAL A 58 24.51 34.94 -18.74
CA VAL A 58 23.18 35.38 -18.29
C VAL A 58 23.31 35.93 -16.87
N ARG A 59 23.28 37.25 -16.73
CA ARG A 59 23.41 37.93 -15.43
C ARG A 59 22.19 37.62 -14.56
N ASN A 60 22.44 37.44 -13.26
CA ASN A 60 21.43 37.15 -12.23
C ASN A 60 20.65 35.82 -12.45
N ALA A 61 21.15 34.93 -13.32
CA ALA A 61 20.56 33.61 -13.46
C ALA A 61 20.80 32.76 -12.21
N ILE A 62 19.75 32.06 -11.77
CA ILE A 62 19.85 30.99 -10.81
C ILE A 62 20.37 29.76 -11.55
N CYS A 63 21.38 29.11 -10.99
CA CYS A 63 21.99 27.91 -11.56
C CYS A 63 21.99 26.83 -10.51
N MET A 64 21.35 25.69 -10.79
CA MET A 64 21.27 24.54 -9.92
C MET A 64 21.31 23.24 -10.73
N GLY A 65 21.63 22.13 -10.08
CA GLY A 65 21.59 20.83 -10.74
C GLY A 65 22.05 19.69 -9.86
N CYS A 66 21.96 18.49 -10.42
CA CYS A 66 22.34 17.27 -9.74
C CYS A 66 22.90 16.21 -10.71
N SER A 67 23.56 15.22 -10.17
CA SER A 67 23.90 14.00 -10.90
C SER A 67 22.67 13.11 -11.10
N THR A 68 22.59 12.41 -12.23
CA THR A 68 21.38 11.70 -12.69
C THR A 68 21.72 10.31 -13.24
N ASN A 69 20.70 9.45 -13.41
CA ASN A 69 20.81 8.24 -14.22
C ASN A 69 20.24 8.45 -15.62
N GLY A 70 20.54 9.60 -16.22
CA GLY A 70 20.05 10.00 -17.53
C GLY A 70 19.13 11.21 -17.47
N ASN A 71 19.22 12.04 -18.51
CA ASN A 71 18.55 13.32 -18.60
C ASN A 71 17.35 13.22 -19.54
N ILE A 72 16.26 13.91 -19.21
CA ILE A 72 15.06 13.99 -20.07
C ILE A 72 15.01 15.36 -20.70
N VAL A 73 15.08 15.40 -22.02
CA VAL A 73 15.04 16.61 -22.86
C VAL A 73 13.97 16.41 -23.93
N GLU A 74 13.07 17.38 -24.07
CA GLU A 74 11.92 17.29 -24.98
C GLU A 74 11.12 15.98 -24.84
N GLY A 75 10.94 15.54 -23.58
CA GLY A 75 10.24 14.30 -23.24
C GLY A 75 11.00 13.02 -23.60
N ARG A 76 12.25 13.07 -24.03
CA ARG A 76 13.07 11.91 -24.43
C ARG A 76 14.31 11.75 -23.56
N LEU A 77 14.80 10.53 -23.44
CA LEU A 77 16.11 10.29 -22.87
C LEU A 77 17.17 10.95 -23.77
N SER A 78 17.94 11.90 -23.20
CA SER A 78 19.08 12.53 -23.90
C SER A 78 20.24 11.55 -24.05
N GLY A 79 20.94 11.65 -25.19
CA GLY A 79 22.21 10.95 -25.41
C GLY A 79 23.44 11.73 -24.90
N ALA A 80 23.27 12.95 -24.39
CA ALA A 80 24.36 13.76 -23.87
C ALA A 80 24.55 13.57 -22.37
N SER A 81 25.81 13.57 -21.93
CA SER A 81 26.13 13.44 -20.50
C SER A 81 25.67 14.62 -19.65
N ILE A 82 25.56 15.80 -20.23
CA ILE A 82 25.06 17.01 -19.57
C ILE A 82 23.96 17.64 -20.42
N SER A 83 22.80 17.86 -19.80
CA SER A 83 21.69 18.60 -20.39
C SER A 83 21.40 19.84 -19.56
N VAL A 84 21.03 20.93 -20.23
CA VAL A 84 20.75 22.22 -19.62
C VAL A 84 19.32 22.64 -19.95
N VAL A 85 18.53 22.88 -18.92
CA VAL A 85 17.14 23.31 -19.01
C VAL A 85 17.06 24.73 -18.44
N CYS A 86 16.69 25.69 -19.27
CA CYS A 86 16.50 27.07 -18.86
C CYS A 86 15.01 27.40 -18.81
N THR A 87 14.50 27.66 -17.61
CA THR A 87 13.12 28.10 -17.37
C THR A 87 13.12 29.61 -17.09
N ILE A 88 12.30 30.35 -17.83
CA ILE A 88 12.13 31.79 -17.70
C ILE A 88 10.70 32.05 -17.22
N THR A 89 10.58 32.85 -16.15
CA THR A 89 9.28 33.39 -15.72
C THR A 89 9.09 34.79 -16.33
N GLU A 90 7.90 35.06 -16.82
CA GLU A 90 7.57 36.32 -17.50
C GLU A 90 6.72 37.23 -16.62
N SER A 91 5.90 36.69 -15.73
CA SER A 91 5.10 37.48 -14.81
C SER A 91 5.96 38.16 -13.72
N PRO A 92 5.78 39.46 -13.48
CA PRO A 92 6.44 40.16 -12.38
C PRO A 92 6.02 39.65 -10.98
N SER A 93 4.86 39.00 -10.87
CA SER A 93 4.39 38.43 -9.60
C SER A 93 5.11 37.14 -9.27
N THR A 94 5.62 36.40 -10.27
CA THR A 94 6.33 35.15 -10.06
C THR A 94 7.69 35.40 -9.44
N LYS A 95 7.94 34.78 -8.30
CA LYS A 95 9.17 34.85 -7.53
C LYS A 95 9.82 33.48 -7.44
N VAL A 96 11.16 33.50 -7.44
CA VAL A 96 11.96 32.28 -7.31
C VAL A 96 13.09 32.52 -6.32
N LYS A 97 13.34 31.57 -5.41
CA LYS A 97 14.46 31.61 -4.47
C LYS A 97 15.11 30.24 -4.39
N LEU A 98 16.42 30.17 -4.56
CA LEU A 98 17.20 28.95 -4.42
C LEU A 98 17.92 28.96 -3.08
N LEU A 99 17.82 27.83 -2.36
CA LEU A 99 18.53 27.55 -1.13
C LEU A 99 19.36 26.28 -1.33
N GLN A 100 20.48 26.19 -0.66
CA GLN A 100 21.32 25.00 -0.62
C GLN A 100 21.81 24.78 0.80
N TYR A 101 21.64 23.54 1.31
CA TYR A 101 22.09 23.15 2.63
C TYR A 101 22.93 21.86 2.57
N PRO A 102 23.89 21.70 3.48
CA PRO A 102 24.46 20.37 3.71
C PRO A 102 23.38 19.42 4.25
N LEU A 103 23.40 18.17 3.82
CA LEU A 103 22.43 17.16 4.21
C LEU A 103 23.12 15.88 4.64
N ASN A 104 22.85 15.45 5.89
CA ASN A 104 23.17 14.16 6.44
C ASN A 104 22.06 13.76 7.46
N ALA A 105 22.17 12.59 8.06
CA ALA A 105 21.15 12.10 9.00
C ALA A 105 20.92 13.07 10.18
N ASP A 106 21.99 13.67 10.73
CA ASP A 106 21.93 14.55 11.89
C ASP A 106 21.36 15.93 11.53
N SER A 107 21.60 16.43 10.31
CA SER A 107 21.17 17.76 9.87
C SER A 107 19.79 17.79 9.20
N ALA A 108 19.15 16.65 8.95
CA ALA A 108 17.91 16.57 8.19
C ALA A 108 16.78 17.40 8.80
N LEU A 109 16.59 17.36 10.12
CA LEU A 109 15.56 18.14 10.82
C LEU A 109 15.86 19.63 10.81
N ASP A 110 17.11 20.04 11.00
CA ASP A 110 17.52 21.44 10.92
C ASP A 110 17.30 22.02 9.52
N VAL A 111 17.55 21.23 8.50
CA VAL A 111 17.28 21.61 7.11
C VAL A 111 15.79 21.88 6.92
N VAL A 112 14.91 21.00 7.42
CA VAL A 112 13.45 21.20 7.30
C VAL A 112 13.01 22.46 8.08
N GLU A 113 13.53 22.68 9.27
CA GLU A 113 13.18 23.88 10.05
C GLU A 113 13.61 25.16 9.30
N ASN A 114 14.78 25.16 8.64
CA ASN A 114 15.19 26.24 7.79
C ASN A 114 14.25 26.43 6.58
N ILE A 115 13.82 25.35 5.93
CA ILE A 115 12.84 25.42 4.84
C ILE A 115 11.51 26.00 5.33
N ARG A 116 11.01 25.55 6.48
CA ARG A 116 9.77 26.04 7.09
C ARG A 116 9.83 27.53 7.40
N ARG A 117 10.95 27.99 7.96
CA ARG A 117 11.18 29.42 8.24
C ARG A 117 11.17 30.21 6.94
N GLU A 118 11.88 29.76 5.91
CA GLU A 118 11.92 30.42 4.62
C GLU A 118 10.55 30.48 3.94
N VAL A 119 9.77 29.42 4.01
CA VAL A 119 8.39 29.39 3.50
C VAL A 119 7.50 30.39 4.26
N LYS A 120 7.61 30.42 5.59
CA LYS A 120 6.84 31.34 6.44
C LYS A 120 7.19 32.82 6.17
N GLU A 121 8.46 33.12 5.97
CA GLU A 121 8.95 34.46 5.63
C GLU A 121 8.59 34.88 4.20
N ASN A 122 8.25 33.93 3.33
CA ASN A 122 7.95 34.14 1.93
C ASN A 122 6.54 33.60 1.57
N PRO A 123 5.45 34.30 1.97
CA PRO A 123 4.07 33.82 1.78
C PRO A 123 3.63 33.71 0.31
N TRP A 124 4.47 34.14 -0.62
CA TRP A 124 4.27 33.96 -2.05
C TRP A 124 4.61 32.54 -2.54
N VAL A 125 5.24 31.69 -1.72
CA VAL A 125 5.64 30.32 -2.10
C VAL A 125 4.40 29.45 -2.31
N LYS A 126 4.34 28.77 -3.45
CA LYS A 126 3.30 27.79 -3.82
C LYS A 126 3.89 26.42 -4.16
N ALA A 127 5.19 26.37 -4.45
CA ALA A 127 5.89 25.13 -4.79
C ALA A 127 7.29 25.09 -4.18
N VAL A 128 7.68 23.89 -3.75
CA VAL A 128 9.02 23.55 -3.24
C VAL A 128 9.53 22.37 -4.07
N GLU A 129 10.55 22.62 -4.90
CA GLU A 129 11.25 21.56 -5.62
C GLU A 129 12.50 21.16 -4.86
N LEU A 130 12.67 19.85 -4.65
CA LEU A 130 13.79 19.26 -3.93
C LEU A 130 14.72 18.48 -4.87
N GLN A 131 16.03 18.73 -4.79
CA GLN A 131 17.06 17.88 -5.38
C GLN A 131 18.09 17.57 -4.29
N LEU A 132 18.32 16.31 -3.95
CA LEU A 132 19.14 15.95 -2.80
C LEU A 132 19.94 14.67 -3.01
N THR A 133 21.07 14.55 -2.29
CA THR A 133 21.86 13.31 -2.24
C THR A 133 21.29 12.40 -1.14
N ILE A 134 21.03 11.11 -1.44
CA ILE A 134 20.44 10.15 -0.50
C ILE A 134 21.51 9.41 0.30
N ARG A 135 22.55 8.87 -0.34
CA ARG A 135 23.74 8.20 0.25
C ARG A 135 23.44 7.21 1.38
N GLY A 136 22.44 6.36 1.22
CA GLY A 136 22.06 5.34 2.22
C GLY A 136 21.49 5.89 3.53
N MET A 137 21.14 7.17 3.57
CA MET A 137 20.51 7.81 4.70
C MET A 137 18.98 7.55 4.66
N SER A 138 18.38 7.26 5.82
CA SER A 138 16.92 7.28 5.96
C SER A 138 16.39 8.70 5.72
N LEU A 139 15.40 8.81 4.83
CA LEU A 139 14.73 10.08 4.52
C LEU A 139 13.36 10.22 5.19
N THR A 140 12.92 9.20 5.91
CA THR A 140 11.66 9.23 6.66
C THR A 140 11.58 10.41 7.64
N PRO A 141 12.63 10.74 8.44
CA PRO A 141 12.58 11.91 9.32
C PRO A 141 12.41 13.24 8.56
N LEU A 142 13.10 13.40 7.43
CA LEU A 142 12.98 14.58 6.56
C LEU A 142 11.57 14.69 5.96
N CYS A 143 11.06 13.60 5.41
CA CYS A 143 9.72 13.56 4.80
C CYS A 143 8.61 13.84 5.82
N ASN A 144 8.70 13.25 7.02
CA ASN A 144 7.75 13.47 8.10
C ASN A 144 7.75 14.93 8.58
N ALA A 145 8.92 15.54 8.71
CA ALA A 145 9.03 16.93 9.14
C ALA A 145 8.52 17.92 8.07
N LEU A 146 8.69 17.60 6.78
CA LEU A 146 8.14 18.41 5.67
C LEU A 146 6.61 18.44 5.64
N ARG A 147 5.94 17.50 6.30
CA ARG A 147 4.48 17.48 6.45
C ARG A 147 3.94 18.76 7.10
N ASP A 148 4.70 19.35 8.03
CA ASP A 148 4.29 20.53 8.80
C ASP A 148 4.33 21.84 7.99
N ILE A 149 4.80 21.81 6.74
CA ILE A 149 4.65 22.93 5.79
C ILE A 149 3.19 22.98 5.33
N ASP A 150 2.65 24.17 5.10
CA ASP A 150 1.27 24.40 4.67
C ASP A 150 0.88 23.44 3.52
N GLU A 151 -0.28 22.78 3.67
CA GLU A 151 -0.75 21.74 2.73
C GLU A 151 -1.03 22.28 1.32
N SER A 152 -1.30 23.57 1.17
CA SER A 152 -1.51 24.22 -0.13
C SER A 152 -0.24 24.31 -0.97
N ILE A 153 0.93 24.12 -0.36
CA ILE A 153 2.22 24.19 -1.04
C ILE A 153 2.57 22.84 -1.63
N ALA A 154 2.75 22.77 -2.93
CA ALA A 154 3.22 21.57 -3.61
C ALA A 154 4.68 21.29 -3.24
N ILE A 155 4.99 20.06 -2.84
CA ILE A 155 6.37 19.60 -2.60
C ILE A 155 6.64 18.41 -3.52
N PHE A 156 7.68 18.52 -4.33
CA PHE A 156 8.08 17.50 -5.29
C PHE A 156 9.57 17.54 -5.57
N GLY A 157 10.10 16.52 -6.22
CA GLY A 157 11.51 16.51 -6.61
C GLY A 157 12.08 15.12 -6.80
N GLY A 158 13.43 15.04 -6.83
CA GLY A 158 14.13 13.79 -7.06
C GLY A 158 15.48 13.71 -6.36
N GLY A 159 15.86 12.49 -6.00
CA GLY A 159 17.19 12.17 -5.48
C GLY A 159 18.24 12.16 -6.58
N ALA A 160 19.39 12.78 -6.31
CA ALA A 160 20.56 12.70 -7.18
C ALA A 160 21.02 11.24 -7.30
N PHE A 161 21.42 10.83 -8.48
CA PHE A 161 21.82 9.46 -8.78
C PHE A 161 23.27 9.38 -9.24
N ASN A 162 23.95 8.27 -8.91
CA ASN A 162 25.23 7.93 -9.51
C ASN A 162 25.06 6.69 -10.39
N PRO A 163 25.43 6.75 -11.69
CA PRO A 163 25.42 5.61 -12.59
C PRO A 163 26.29 4.44 -12.11
N ASP A 164 27.34 4.73 -11.36
CA ASP A 164 28.20 3.72 -10.75
C ASP A 164 27.77 3.45 -9.30
N LEU A 165 26.91 2.45 -9.10
CA LEU A 165 26.40 2.03 -7.80
C LEU A 165 27.50 1.61 -6.81
N SER A 166 28.71 1.27 -7.31
CA SER A 166 29.85 0.90 -6.46
C SER A 166 30.47 2.09 -5.74
N ARG A 167 30.22 3.33 -6.23
CA ARG A 167 30.83 4.58 -5.72
C ARG A 167 29.74 5.40 -5.12
N ASN A 168 28.97 5.44 -4.49
CA ASN A 168 27.97 6.33 -3.88
C ASN A 168 28.33 7.84 -3.94
N ASP A 169 28.64 8.34 -5.14
CA ASP A 169 29.22 9.66 -5.39
C ASP A 169 28.22 10.69 -5.95
N ALA A 170 26.91 10.48 -5.76
CA ALA A 170 25.89 11.43 -6.17
C ALA A 170 26.17 12.83 -5.64
N CYS A 171 25.86 13.85 -6.43
CA CYS A 171 26.09 15.25 -6.08
C CYS A 171 24.94 16.18 -6.44
N VAL A 172 24.86 17.28 -5.73
CA VAL A 172 24.06 18.47 -6.08
C VAL A 172 25.00 19.67 -6.18
N PHE A 173 24.64 20.67 -6.97
CA PHE A 173 25.46 21.86 -7.15
C PHE A 173 24.62 23.08 -7.52
N SER A 174 25.12 24.28 -7.16
CA SER A 174 24.48 25.53 -7.52
C SER A 174 25.51 26.68 -7.62
N ASN A 175 25.06 27.80 -8.15
CA ASN A 175 25.84 29.04 -8.11
C ASN A 175 25.70 29.80 -6.76
N VAL A 176 24.93 29.28 -5.81
CA VAL A 176 24.77 29.84 -4.44
C VAL A 176 25.86 29.33 -3.50
N ALA A 177 26.02 28.00 -3.41
CA ALA A 177 26.97 27.38 -2.47
C ALA A 177 27.91 26.35 -3.12
N GLY A 178 27.88 26.21 -4.46
CA GLY A 178 28.80 25.36 -5.22
C GLY A 178 28.43 23.86 -5.18
N TYR A 179 29.43 23.02 -5.40
CA TYR A 179 29.32 21.57 -5.50
C TYR A 179 29.27 20.91 -4.12
N SER A 180 28.34 19.96 -3.92
CA SER A 180 28.21 19.20 -2.68
C SER A 180 27.85 17.73 -2.96
N GLU A 181 28.58 16.83 -2.36
CA GLU A 181 28.29 15.39 -2.37
C GLU A 181 27.29 14.98 -1.27
N ARG A 182 27.07 15.85 -0.29
CA ARG A 182 26.09 15.69 0.80
C ARG A 182 25.30 16.98 0.92
N GLY A 183 24.26 17.12 0.11
CA GLY A 183 23.51 18.37 0.07
C GLY A 183 22.08 18.21 -0.43
N ILE A 184 21.31 19.24 -0.18
CA ILE A 184 19.97 19.45 -0.70
C ILE A 184 19.86 20.84 -1.32
N LEU A 185 19.29 20.89 -2.50
CA LEU A 185 18.83 22.10 -3.16
C LEU A 185 17.32 22.21 -2.97
N VAL A 186 16.88 23.41 -2.63
CA VAL A 186 15.48 23.74 -2.42
C VAL A 186 15.14 24.94 -3.28
N LEU A 187 14.35 24.74 -4.31
CA LEU A 187 13.88 25.80 -5.17
C LEU A 187 12.45 26.18 -4.77
N LEU A 188 12.29 27.36 -4.19
CA LEU A 188 11.00 27.95 -3.85
C LEU A 188 10.48 28.72 -5.07
N VAL A 189 9.26 28.43 -5.49
CA VAL A 189 8.58 29.09 -6.61
C VAL A 189 7.15 29.47 -6.21
N GLY A 190 6.69 30.63 -6.65
CA GLY A 190 5.31 31.05 -6.36
C GLY A 190 5.03 32.48 -6.84
N GLY A 191 3.94 33.07 -6.35
CA GLY A 191 3.42 34.37 -6.76
C GLY A 191 1.94 34.28 -7.17
N GLU A 192 1.29 35.42 -7.37
CA GLU A 192 -0.16 35.46 -7.67
C GLU A 192 -0.51 34.67 -8.94
N ASP A 193 0.23 34.91 -10.01
CA ASP A 193 0.00 34.30 -11.33
C ASP A 193 0.56 32.88 -11.45
N PHE A 194 1.37 32.43 -10.50
CA PHE A 194 1.99 31.11 -10.57
C PHE A 194 1.03 30.03 -10.09
N HIS A 195 0.91 28.96 -10.89
CA HIS A 195 0.11 27.77 -10.62
C HIS A 195 0.95 26.52 -10.84
N VAL A 196 0.71 25.51 -10.00
CA VAL A 196 1.38 24.21 -10.06
C VAL A 196 0.37 23.09 -9.85
N SER A 197 0.53 22.02 -10.61
CA SER A 197 -0.21 20.77 -10.44
C SER A 197 0.79 19.62 -10.43
N THR A 198 0.68 18.74 -9.46
CA THR A 198 1.58 17.58 -9.32
C THR A 198 0.80 16.29 -9.32
N THR A 199 1.35 15.26 -9.95
CA THR A 199 0.81 13.91 -9.96
C THR A 199 1.92 12.88 -10.11
N HIS A 200 1.56 11.60 -10.08
CA HIS A 200 2.51 10.52 -10.29
C HIS A 200 1.90 9.35 -11.06
N VAL A 201 2.77 8.59 -11.71
CA VAL A 201 2.44 7.36 -12.41
C VAL A 201 3.24 6.21 -11.79
N THR A 202 2.57 5.14 -11.42
CA THR A 202 3.19 3.89 -10.99
C THR A 202 2.99 2.79 -12.05
N GLY A 203 1.84 2.15 -12.11
CA GLY A 203 1.48 1.12 -13.09
C GLY A 203 2.01 -0.28 -12.78
N TRP A 204 2.63 -0.48 -11.62
CA TRP A 204 2.95 -1.80 -11.09
C TRP A 204 1.73 -2.44 -10.44
N LYS A 205 1.56 -3.74 -10.64
CA LYS A 205 0.45 -4.53 -10.10
C LYS A 205 0.97 -5.48 -9.02
N PRO A 206 0.24 -5.64 -7.90
CA PRO A 206 0.58 -6.65 -6.91
C PRO A 206 0.46 -8.05 -7.51
N LEU A 207 1.30 -8.99 -7.07
CA LEU A 207 1.39 -10.37 -7.56
C LEU A 207 1.43 -11.35 -6.39
N GLY A 208 0.65 -12.40 -6.48
CA GLY A 208 0.67 -13.52 -5.55
C GLY A 208 0.15 -13.16 -4.15
N ARG A 209 0.65 -13.85 -3.13
CA ARG A 209 0.17 -13.72 -1.75
C ARG A 209 0.71 -12.50 -1.02
N GLU A 210 0.04 -12.13 0.05
CA GLU A 210 0.54 -11.16 1.03
C GLU A 210 1.61 -11.78 1.94
N PHE A 211 2.53 -10.93 2.39
CA PHE A 211 3.53 -11.17 3.41
C PHE A 211 3.35 -10.13 4.52
N LEU A 212 3.47 -10.54 5.76
CA LEU A 212 3.62 -9.60 6.87
C LEU A 212 5.09 -9.22 7.00
N VAL A 213 5.41 -7.93 6.99
CA VAL A 213 6.74 -7.42 7.35
C VAL A 213 6.90 -7.54 8.86
N THR A 214 7.55 -8.61 9.33
CA THR A 214 7.69 -8.90 10.77
C THR A 214 8.89 -8.22 11.40
N LYS A 215 9.89 -7.83 10.60
CA LYS A 215 11.05 -7.08 11.09
C LYS A 215 11.68 -6.24 9.99
N ALA A 216 11.74 -4.92 10.21
CA ALA A 216 12.42 -3.96 9.33
C ALA A 216 13.02 -2.82 10.15
N GLU A 217 14.08 -2.21 9.66
CA GLU A 217 14.70 -1.02 10.25
C GLU A 217 15.29 -0.15 9.15
N ASN A 218 14.79 1.07 8.98
CA ASN A 218 15.17 1.95 7.89
C ASN A 218 15.04 1.22 6.53
N ALA A 219 16.09 1.23 5.72
CA ALA A 219 16.14 0.53 4.44
C ALA A 219 16.54 -0.97 4.55
N LEU A 220 16.53 -1.56 5.73
CA LEU A 220 16.86 -2.97 5.96
C LEU A 220 15.57 -3.76 6.22
N LEU A 221 15.27 -4.71 5.34
CA LEU A 221 14.18 -5.66 5.50
C LEU A 221 14.73 -7.01 5.94
N PHE A 222 14.53 -7.36 7.22
CA PHE A 222 15.07 -8.57 7.82
C PHE A 222 14.16 -9.77 7.59
N GLU A 223 12.87 -9.63 7.92
CA GLU A 223 11.95 -10.77 7.98
C GLU A 223 10.58 -10.48 7.35
N LEU A 224 10.09 -11.49 6.67
CA LEU A 224 8.73 -11.60 6.16
C LEU A 224 8.09 -12.88 6.75
N ASP A 225 6.95 -12.76 7.43
CA ASP A 225 6.27 -13.86 8.13
C ASP A 225 7.21 -14.62 9.11
N GLY A 226 8.12 -13.92 9.79
CA GLY A 226 9.09 -14.50 10.71
C GLY A 226 10.21 -15.32 10.05
N LYS A 227 10.44 -15.13 8.73
CA LYS A 227 11.51 -15.79 7.95
C LYS A 227 12.40 -14.75 7.29
N PRO A 228 13.67 -15.09 6.95
CA PRO A 228 14.54 -14.18 6.21
C PRO A 228 13.83 -13.64 4.94
N ALA A 229 13.90 -12.32 4.74
CA ALA A 229 13.17 -11.66 3.66
C ALA A 229 13.56 -12.16 2.26
N TYR A 230 14.83 -12.55 2.09
CA TYR A 230 15.32 -13.14 0.84
C TYR A 230 14.58 -14.42 0.43
N ASP A 231 14.07 -15.20 1.40
CA ASP A 231 13.37 -16.46 1.10
C ASP A 231 12.16 -16.25 0.19
N ALA A 232 11.53 -15.08 0.24
CA ALA A 232 10.43 -14.74 -0.65
C ALA A 232 10.91 -14.66 -2.11
N TYR A 233 12.01 -13.98 -2.39
CA TYR A 233 12.58 -13.85 -3.74
C TYR A 233 13.11 -15.18 -4.27
N TYR A 234 13.79 -15.94 -3.44
CA TYR A 234 14.30 -17.25 -3.84
C TYR A 234 13.16 -18.24 -4.11
N ARG A 235 12.20 -18.34 -3.18
CA ARG A 235 11.12 -19.33 -3.26
C ARG A 235 10.14 -19.08 -4.40
N TYR A 236 9.74 -17.81 -4.62
CA TYR A 236 8.68 -17.50 -5.57
C TYR A 236 9.19 -17.08 -6.94
N LEU A 237 10.41 -16.56 -7.02
CA LEU A 237 10.98 -16.02 -8.26
C LEU A 237 12.28 -16.71 -8.69
N ASN A 238 12.84 -17.59 -7.84
CA ASN A 238 14.15 -18.25 -8.06
C ASN A 238 15.28 -17.26 -8.35
N ILE A 239 15.24 -16.07 -7.71
CA ILE A 239 16.27 -15.06 -7.85
C ILE A 239 17.44 -15.42 -6.94
N LEU A 240 18.66 -15.54 -7.53
CA LEU A 240 19.88 -15.91 -6.82
C LEU A 240 20.60 -14.66 -6.27
N LYS A 241 21.46 -14.87 -5.24
CA LYS A 241 22.35 -13.82 -4.68
C LYS A 241 23.62 -13.70 -5.54
N ASP A 242 23.46 -13.30 -6.79
CA ASP A 242 24.56 -13.15 -7.75
C ASP A 242 24.68 -11.70 -8.27
N GLU A 243 25.54 -11.48 -9.24
CA GLU A 243 25.75 -10.17 -9.88
C GLU A 243 24.49 -9.60 -10.59
N HIS A 244 23.52 -10.45 -10.89
CA HIS A 244 22.25 -10.06 -11.50
C HIS A 244 21.13 -9.80 -10.49
N PHE A 245 21.38 -9.99 -9.19
CA PHE A 245 20.37 -9.86 -8.14
C PHE A 245 19.61 -8.56 -8.25
N PHE A 246 20.31 -7.43 -8.31
CA PHE A 246 19.69 -6.10 -8.39
C PHE A 246 18.81 -5.94 -9.64
N ALA A 247 19.30 -6.33 -10.80
CA ALA A 247 18.54 -6.22 -12.05
C ALA A 247 17.25 -7.07 -11.98
N ASN A 248 17.34 -8.28 -11.46
CA ASN A 248 16.22 -9.22 -11.36
C ASN A 248 15.17 -8.76 -10.33
N THR A 249 15.60 -8.17 -9.21
CA THR A 249 14.68 -7.71 -8.15
C THR A 249 13.98 -6.40 -8.50
N LEU A 250 14.55 -5.56 -9.36
CA LEU A 250 13.90 -4.33 -9.84
C LEU A 250 12.60 -4.59 -10.61
N GLU A 251 12.48 -5.75 -11.25
CA GLU A 251 11.27 -6.16 -11.95
C GLU A 251 10.13 -6.52 -10.98
N PHE A 252 10.49 -6.92 -9.74
CA PHE A 252 9.57 -7.42 -8.72
C PHE A 252 9.74 -6.69 -7.38
N PRO A 253 9.46 -5.37 -7.30
CA PRO A 253 9.52 -4.64 -6.04
C PRO A 253 8.43 -5.11 -5.07
N PHE A 254 8.60 -4.85 -3.78
CA PHE A 254 7.53 -4.93 -2.79
C PHE A 254 6.55 -3.77 -2.95
N PHE A 255 5.28 -4.08 -2.82
CA PHE A 255 4.14 -3.18 -2.93
C PHE A 255 3.34 -3.24 -1.63
N TYR A 256 3.15 -2.11 -0.98
CA TYR A 256 2.36 -2.00 0.24
C TYR A 256 1.81 -0.59 0.44
N MET A 257 0.88 -0.44 1.39
CA MET A 257 0.26 0.85 1.70
C MET A 257 1.06 1.59 2.77
N HIS A 258 1.43 2.84 2.49
CA HIS A 258 2.11 3.76 3.39
C HIS A 258 1.40 5.12 3.35
N ASN A 259 1.01 5.69 4.50
CA ASN A 259 0.30 6.97 4.58
C ASN A 259 -0.93 7.09 3.63
N GLY A 260 -1.68 5.99 3.46
CA GLY A 260 -2.87 5.96 2.62
C GLY A 260 -2.61 5.93 1.10
N ILE A 261 -1.37 5.71 0.68
CA ILE A 261 -0.99 5.53 -0.73
C ILE A 261 -0.21 4.24 -0.93
N ASN A 262 -0.32 3.67 -2.11
CA ASN A 262 0.48 2.52 -2.50
C ASN A 262 1.89 2.96 -2.87
N ILE A 263 2.89 2.34 -2.24
CA ILE A 263 4.30 2.58 -2.53
C ILE A 263 5.02 1.31 -2.93
N LEU A 264 6.15 1.49 -3.58
CA LEU A 264 7.02 0.41 -4.05
C LEU A 264 8.40 0.52 -3.40
N ARG A 265 9.00 -0.63 -3.07
CA ARG A 265 10.36 -0.74 -2.54
C ARG A 265 11.08 -1.90 -3.21
N ALA A 266 12.18 -1.64 -3.88
CA ALA A 266 12.95 -2.68 -4.54
C ALA A 266 14.20 -3.04 -3.73
N PRO A 267 14.57 -4.33 -3.62
CA PRO A 267 15.86 -4.72 -3.06
C PRO A 267 17.01 -4.29 -3.98
N ILE A 268 18.06 -3.74 -3.37
CA ILE A 268 19.30 -3.37 -4.05
C ILE A 268 20.34 -4.49 -3.88
N TYR A 269 20.39 -5.05 -2.68
CA TYR A 269 21.39 -6.03 -2.27
C TYR A 269 20.82 -7.00 -1.23
N CYS A 270 21.39 -8.19 -1.15
CA CYS A 270 21.06 -9.19 -0.15
C CYS A 270 22.30 -9.55 0.68
N ASN A 271 22.22 -9.38 1.99
CA ASN A 271 23.25 -9.79 2.92
C ASN A 271 23.35 -11.32 3.03
N GLU A 272 24.42 -11.83 3.63
CA GLU A 272 24.63 -13.27 3.82
C GLU A 272 23.51 -13.93 4.65
N ASP A 273 23.01 -13.24 5.67
CA ASP A 273 21.94 -13.68 6.56
C ASP A 273 20.54 -13.66 5.93
N GLY A 274 20.39 -13.18 4.69
CA GLY A 274 19.11 -13.07 3.99
C GLY A 274 18.40 -11.74 4.20
N THR A 275 19.00 -10.78 4.91
CA THR A 275 18.49 -9.41 5.02
C THR A 275 18.60 -8.71 3.68
N LEU A 276 17.52 -8.05 3.25
CA LEU A 276 17.49 -7.26 2.02
C LEU A 276 17.77 -5.78 2.33
N VAL A 277 18.69 -5.20 1.59
CA VAL A 277 18.92 -3.74 1.55
C VAL A 277 18.01 -3.16 0.49
N MET A 278 17.09 -2.28 0.88
CA MET A 278 16.04 -1.75 0.03
C MET A 278 16.39 -0.36 -0.54
N THR A 279 15.69 0.05 -1.58
CA THR A 279 15.87 1.39 -2.19
C THR A 279 15.53 2.55 -1.25
N SER A 280 14.72 2.34 -0.25
CA SER A 280 14.37 3.27 0.82
C SER A 280 13.73 2.54 2.00
N ASP A 281 13.39 3.30 3.04
CA ASP A 281 12.82 2.76 4.28
C ASP A 281 11.59 1.90 4.04
N VAL A 282 11.47 0.84 4.83
CA VAL A 282 10.36 -0.12 4.83
C VAL A 282 9.67 -0.08 6.18
N ASP A 283 8.34 -0.02 6.17
CA ASP A 283 7.53 -0.04 7.38
C ASP A 283 7.48 -1.47 7.96
N GLU A 284 7.56 -1.56 9.28
CA GLU A 284 7.33 -2.81 10.02
C GLU A 284 5.85 -2.98 10.34
N ASN A 285 5.41 -4.22 10.49
CA ASN A 285 4.01 -4.60 10.77
C ASN A 285 3.01 -4.19 9.67
N VAL A 286 3.47 -4.08 8.43
CA VAL A 286 2.62 -3.84 7.25
C VAL A 286 2.50 -5.10 6.40
N LYS A 287 1.38 -5.21 5.69
CA LYS A 287 1.18 -6.24 4.67
C LYS A 287 1.76 -5.77 3.35
N ALA A 288 2.61 -6.59 2.78
CA ALA A 288 3.27 -6.31 1.50
C ALA A 288 3.08 -7.47 0.52
N ARG A 289 3.05 -7.17 -0.77
CA ARG A 289 3.05 -8.15 -1.86
C ARG A 289 4.23 -7.91 -2.78
N LEU A 290 4.66 -8.91 -3.50
CA LEU A 290 5.49 -8.68 -4.68
C LEU A 290 4.64 -7.96 -5.73
N ALA A 291 5.28 -7.15 -6.57
CA ALA A 291 4.60 -6.50 -7.69
C ALA A 291 5.39 -6.72 -8.97
N TYR A 292 4.74 -6.55 -10.12
CA TYR A 292 5.38 -6.60 -11.43
C TYR A 292 4.97 -5.39 -12.27
N GLY A 293 5.87 -4.93 -13.13
CA GLY A 293 5.61 -3.88 -14.10
C GLY A 293 4.81 -4.44 -15.29
N ASP A 294 3.69 -3.79 -15.60
CA ASP A 294 2.90 -4.08 -16.78
C ASP A 294 2.91 -2.87 -17.74
N PRO A 295 3.58 -2.94 -18.90
CA PRO A 295 3.69 -1.83 -19.83
C PRO A 295 2.34 -1.19 -20.18
N TRP A 296 1.30 -2.00 -20.36
CA TRP A 296 -0.06 -1.52 -20.65
C TRP A 296 -0.65 -0.67 -19.51
N THR A 297 -0.55 -1.17 -18.29
CA THR A 297 -1.04 -0.45 -17.11
C THR A 297 -0.26 0.84 -16.87
N ILE A 298 1.05 0.81 -17.12
CA ILE A 298 1.89 2.00 -17.04
C ILE A 298 1.44 3.04 -18.07
N LEU A 299 1.29 2.66 -19.35
CA LEU A 299 0.89 3.58 -20.41
C LEU A 299 -0.57 4.06 -20.26
N ASP A 300 -1.49 3.22 -19.76
CA ASP A 300 -2.85 3.67 -19.44
C ASP A 300 -2.85 4.68 -18.29
N SER A 301 -1.99 4.50 -17.30
CA SER A 301 -1.80 5.47 -16.21
C SER A 301 -1.18 6.77 -16.74
N VAL A 302 -0.18 6.71 -17.63
CA VAL A 302 0.39 7.88 -18.32
C VAL A 302 -0.71 8.63 -19.09
N ARG A 303 -1.58 7.91 -19.81
CA ARG A 303 -2.69 8.50 -20.55
C ARG A 303 -3.66 9.23 -19.63
N LYS A 304 -4.08 8.59 -18.53
CA LYS A 304 -5.02 9.18 -17.56
C LYS A 304 -4.43 10.44 -16.90
N GLU A 305 -3.21 10.37 -16.44
CA GLU A 305 -2.55 11.50 -15.80
C GLU A 305 -2.21 12.60 -16.82
N GLY A 306 -1.82 12.22 -18.03
CA GLY A 306 -1.59 13.17 -19.13
C GLY A 306 -2.83 13.97 -19.50
N GLN A 307 -4.02 13.36 -19.51
CA GLN A 307 -5.28 14.06 -19.71
C GLN A 307 -5.54 15.11 -18.62
N LYS A 308 -5.36 14.76 -17.34
CA LYS A 308 -5.50 15.71 -16.22
C LYS A 308 -4.50 16.87 -16.31
N ILE A 309 -3.25 16.56 -16.67
CA ILE A 309 -2.24 17.60 -16.87
C ILE A 309 -2.58 18.49 -18.07
N GLY A 310 -3.12 17.94 -19.15
CA GLY A 310 -3.63 18.72 -20.28
C GLY A 310 -4.75 19.70 -19.90
N GLU A 311 -5.68 19.26 -19.03
CA GLU A 311 -6.74 20.12 -18.49
C GLU A 311 -6.21 21.28 -17.64
N PHE A 312 -5.07 21.08 -16.96
CA PHE A 312 -4.38 22.12 -16.21
C PHE A 312 -3.74 23.18 -17.13
N LYS A 313 -3.49 22.89 -18.42
CA LYS A 313 -2.90 23.78 -19.43
C LYS A 313 -1.52 24.35 -19.01
N PRO A 314 -0.52 23.50 -18.77
CA PRO A 314 0.79 23.96 -18.29
C PRO A 314 1.59 24.69 -19.38
N ASP A 315 2.46 25.62 -18.96
CA ASP A 315 3.50 26.20 -19.81
C ASP A 315 4.73 25.29 -19.91
N ILE A 316 5.02 24.55 -18.84
CA ILE A 316 6.15 23.61 -18.75
C ILE A 316 5.79 22.39 -17.89
N ILE A 317 6.47 21.29 -18.17
CA ILE A 317 6.35 20.06 -17.39
C ILE A 317 7.74 19.60 -16.94
N LYS A 318 7.87 19.26 -15.65
CA LYS A 318 9.06 18.60 -15.10
C LYS A 318 8.73 17.16 -14.71
N ILE A 319 9.64 16.25 -15.05
CA ILE A 319 9.53 14.82 -14.75
C ILE A 319 10.70 14.38 -13.88
N PHE A 320 10.36 13.67 -12.81
CA PHE A 320 11.30 12.96 -11.94
C PHE A 320 10.93 11.48 -12.01
N SER A 321 11.70 10.70 -12.76
CA SER A 321 11.41 9.29 -13.01
C SER A 321 12.42 8.40 -12.29
N CYS A 322 11.96 7.34 -11.64
CA CYS A 322 12.87 6.39 -11.01
C CYS A 322 13.82 5.73 -12.01
N ALA A 323 15.08 5.58 -11.63
CA ALA A 323 16.07 4.86 -12.45
C ALA A 323 15.65 3.40 -12.75
N ALA A 324 14.88 2.77 -11.85
CA ALA A 324 14.31 1.44 -12.08
C ALA A 324 13.40 1.40 -13.32
N ARG A 325 12.65 2.47 -13.59
CA ARG A 325 11.80 2.57 -14.79
C ARG A 325 12.63 2.62 -16.07
N ARG A 326 13.79 3.29 -16.02
CA ARG A 326 14.75 3.27 -17.14
C ARG A 326 15.25 1.86 -17.44
N THR A 327 15.55 1.08 -16.41
CA THR A 327 15.97 -0.32 -16.55
C THR A 327 14.84 -1.17 -17.11
N PHE A 328 13.61 -1.00 -16.63
CA PHE A 328 12.43 -1.73 -17.06
C PHE A 328 12.11 -1.52 -18.55
N TRP A 329 12.10 -0.27 -19.04
CA TRP A 329 11.80 0.04 -20.44
C TRP A 329 12.93 -0.28 -21.40
N GLY A 330 14.17 -0.33 -20.92
CA GLY A 330 15.34 -0.46 -21.80
C GLY A 330 15.61 0.79 -22.66
N LYS A 331 16.57 0.71 -23.56
CA LYS A 331 17.03 1.88 -24.32
C LYS A 331 16.05 2.35 -25.39
N GLU A 332 15.30 1.47 -25.99
CA GLU A 332 14.43 1.78 -27.14
C GLU A 332 13.07 2.32 -26.72
N GLU A 333 12.50 1.80 -25.64
CA GLU A 333 11.13 2.08 -25.21
C GLU A 333 11.02 3.10 -24.06
N ILE A 334 12.14 3.49 -23.46
CA ILE A 334 12.19 4.32 -22.27
C ILE A 334 11.43 5.65 -22.40
N SER A 335 11.34 6.21 -23.59
CA SER A 335 10.64 7.47 -23.83
C SER A 335 9.13 7.30 -23.99
N ASN A 336 8.60 6.08 -24.03
CA ASN A 336 7.17 5.82 -24.25
C ASN A 336 6.31 6.42 -23.12
N GLU A 337 6.82 6.52 -21.91
CA GLU A 337 6.11 7.10 -20.77
C GLU A 337 6.33 8.59 -20.55
N THR A 338 7.38 9.18 -21.11
CA THR A 338 7.74 10.60 -20.90
C THR A 338 7.44 11.47 -22.10
N LEU A 339 7.62 10.94 -23.32
CA LEU A 339 7.38 11.66 -24.56
C LEU A 339 5.93 12.17 -24.74
N PRO A 340 4.88 11.43 -24.32
CA PRO A 340 3.51 11.92 -24.47
C PRO A 340 3.27 13.29 -23.82
N PHE A 341 3.94 13.59 -22.70
CA PHE A 341 3.81 14.88 -22.02
C PHE A 341 4.35 16.06 -22.84
N GLN A 342 5.32 15.82 -23.74
CA GLN A 342 5.84 16.85 -24.63
C GLN A 342 4.78 17.39 -25.61
N SER A 343 3.72 16.63 -25.88
CA SER A 343 2.61 17.11 -26.71
C SER A 343 1.77 18.18 -25.99
N ILE A 344 1.80 18.20 -24.65
CA ILE A 344 1.08 19.18 -23.84
C ILE A 344 1.90 20.46 -23.71
N ALA A 345 3.14 20.32 -23.26
CA ALA A 345 4.06 21.45 -23.01
C ALA A 345 5.52 20.98 -23.05
N PRO A 346 6.50 21.89 -23.18
CA PRO A 346 7.92 21.55 -23.07
C PRO A 346 8.20 20.73 -21.82
N THR A 347 8.68 19.50 -22.02
CA THR A 347 8.87 18.49 -20.96
C THR A 347 10.34 18.19 -20.75
N SER A 348 10.81 18.34 -19.51
CA SER A 348 12.19 18.10 -19.10
C SER A 348 12.27 17.42 -17.74
N GLY A 349 13.43 16.86 -17.40
CA GLY A 349 13.66 16.24 -16.12
C GLY A 349 14.83 15.28 -16.10
N PHE A 350 14.78 14.29 -15.20
CA PHE A 350 15.87 13.32 -15.08
C PHE A 350 15.42 12.02 -14.39
N TYR A 351 16.24 10.97 -14.56
CA TYR A 351 16.09 9.70 -13.87
C TYR A 351 16.79 9.74 -12.51
N THR A 352 16.03 9.47 -11.44
CA THR A 352 16.35 9.74 -10.03
C THR A 352 16.67 8.46 -9.25
N SER A 353 17.27 8.61 -8.06
CA SER A 353 17.43 7.54 -7.06
C SER A 353 16.24 7.38 -6.11
N GLY A 354 15.19 8.20 -6.27
CA GLY A 354 13.96 8.20 -5.49
C GLY A 354 13.25 9.53 -5.70
N GLU A 355 11.94 9.47 -5.86
CA GLU A 355 11.08 10.60 -6.15
C GLU A 355 10.45 11.13 -4.87
N PHE A 356 10.26 12.44 -4.77
CA PHE A 356 9.55 13.08 -3.67
C PHE A 356 8.26 13.69 -4.18
N LEU A 357 7.18 13.42 -3.45
CA LEU A 357 5.88 14.01 -3.78
C LEU A 357 5.04 14.16 -2.51
N ARG A 358 4.40 15.32 -2.37
CA ARG A 358 3.33 15.52 -1.41
C ARG A 358 2.03 14.96 -1.96
N THR A 359 1.43 14.00 -1.25
CA THR A 359 0.13 13.40 -1.56
C THR A 359 -0.66 13.23 -0.26
N ASN A 360 -1.94 13.63 -0.24
CA ASN A 360 -2.81 13.53 0.95
C ASN A 360 -2.21 14.16 2.22
N GLY A 361 -1.51 15.30 2.08
CA GLY A 361 -0.87 16.01 3.20
C GLY A 361 0.49 15.43 3.63
N PHE A 362 0.89 14.25 3.14
CA PHE A 362 2.18 13.63 3.46
C PHE A 362 3.20 13.84 2.34
N VAL A 363 4.45 14.09 2.70
CA VAL A 363 5.56 14.03 1.75
C VAL A 363 6.15 12.62 1.83
N ASN A 364 6.14 11.91 0.72
CA ASN A 364 6.64 10.55 0.64
C ASN A 364 7.84 10.47 -0.31
N GLN A 365 8.81 9.62 0.05
CA GLN A 365 9.81 9.15 -0.89
C GLN A 365 9.20 7.97 -1.66
N HIS A 366 9.06 8.14 -2.95
CA HIS A 366 8.63 7.11 -3.89
C HIS A 366 9.83 6.38 -4.51
N ASN A 367 9.58 5.18 -4.99
CA ASN A 367 10.48 4.43 -5.85
C ASN A 367 9.66 3.77 -6.97
N VAL A 368 10.30 3.45 -8.07
CA VAL A 368 9.65 2.84 -9.24
C VAL A 368 8.47 3.69 -9.75
N THR A 369 8.53 4.98 -9.49
CA THR A 369 7.46 5.96 -9.77
C THR A 369 7.96 7.00 -10.76
N LEU A 370 7.04 7.62 -11.48
CA LEU A 370 7.28 8.81 -12.31
C LEU A 370 6.47 9.95 -11.72
N VAL A 371 7.13 10.94 -11.14
CA VAL A 371 6.53 12.16 -10.59
C VAL A 371 6.53 13.26 -11.65
N ILE A 372 5.40 13.93 -11.78
CA ILE A 372 5.15 14.99 -12.76
C ILE A 372 4.79 16.26 -12.02
N ALA A 373 5.47 17.35 -12.34
CA ALA A 373 5.16 18.70 -11.87
C ALA A 373 4.90 19.61 -13.08
N ALA A 374 3.65 19.97 -13.26
CA ALA A 374 3.18 20.87 -14.31
C ALA A 374 3.04 22.29 -13.77
N MET A 375 3.58 23.28 -14.46
CA MET A 375 3.61 24.66 -14.00
C MET A 375 3.18 25.62 -15.10
N ARG A 376 2.52 26.73 -14.70
CA ARG A 376 2.12 27.81 -15.61
C ARG A 376 2.06 29.17 -14.93
N GLU A 377 2.05 30.21 -15.73
CA GLU A 377 1.71 31.57 -15.32
C GLU A 377 0.39 32.00 -15.97
N GLY A 378 -0.53 32.55 -15.17
CA GLY A 378 -1.84 32.99 -15.63
C GLY A 378 -2.79 31.82 -15.97
N GLU A 379 -3.67 32.02 -16.96
CA GLU A 379 -4.77 31.08 -17.28
C GLU A 379 -4.35 29.84 -18.10
N GLY A 380 -3.12 29.86 -18.69
CA GLY A 380 -2.60 28.79 -19.55
C GLY A 380 -3.07 28.87 -21.00
N ASP A 381 -2.45 28.08 -21.87
CA ASP A 381 -2.72 28.04 -23.30
C ASP A 381 -3.91 27.13 -23.61
N GLU A 382 -4.92 27.62 -24.38
CA GLU A 382 -6.09 26.82 -24.79
C GLU A 382 -5.77 25.71 -25.81
N HIS A 383 -4.58 25.75 -26.41
CA HIS A 383 -4.16 24.78 -27.42
C HIS A 383 -3.44 23.55 -26.83
N CYS A 384 -3.26 23.49 -25.51
CA CYS A 384 -2.69 22.31 -24.85
C CYS A 384 -3.58 21.08 -25.06
N ARG A 385 -3.13 20.10 -25.85
CA ARG A 385 -3.82 18.82 -26.04
C ARG A 385 -2.87 17.68 -25.77
N PHE A 386 -3.31 16.77 -24.94
CA PHE A 386 -2.61 15.51 -24.75
C PHE A 386 -2.92 14.58 -25.93
N ASP A 387 -1.90 14.23 -26.68
CA ASP A 387 -2.00 13.29 -27.79
C ASP A 387 -1.12 12.07 -27.50
N MET A 388 -1.76 10.96 -27.28
CA MET A 388 -1.11 9.66 -27.11
C MET A 388 -1.89 8.63 -27.92
N ALA A 389 -1.38 8.32 -29.11
CA ALA A 389 -1.91 7.25 -29.93
C ALA A 389 -1.50 5.90 -29.31
N LEU A 390 -2.47 5.22 -28.69
CA LEU A 390 -2.30 3.84 -28.17
C LEU A 390 -2.42 2.78 -29.29
N ASP A 391 -2.68 3.19 -30.53
CA ASP A 391 -2.98 2.28 -31.65
C ASP A 391 -1.84 1.33 -32.02
N SER A 392 -0.61 1.62 -31.62
CA SER A 392 0.55 0.74 -31.85
C SER A 392 0.64 -0.46 -30.88
N PHE A 393 -0.14 -0.44 -29.80
CA PHE A 393 -0.18 -1.50 -28.79
C PHE A 393 -1.43 -2.39 -28.90
N THR A 394 -2.05 -2.48 -30.07
CA THR A 394 -3.27 -3.24 -30.27
C THR A 394 -3.07 -4.75 -30.03
N GLY A 395 -3.63 -5.23 -28.94
CA GLY A 395 -4.16 -6.59 -28.84
C GLY A 395 -3.25 -7.71 -28.34
N GLN A 396 -1.96 -7.52 -28.13
CA GLN A 396 -1.12 -8.55 -27.50
C GLN A 396 -0.91 -8.25 -26.01
N VAL A 397 -1.75 -8.85 -25.17
CA VAL A 397 -1.46 -8.95 -23.73
C VAL A 397 -0.13 -9.70 -23.57
N SER A 398 0.85 -9.08 -22.91
CA SER A 398 2.17 -9.69 -22.73
C SER A 398 2.06 -11.07 -22.04
N MET A 399 2.99 -11.97 -22.31
CA MET A 399 3.03 -13.29 -21.65
C MET A 399 3.10 -13.13 -20.13
N VAL A 400 3.87 -12.14 -19.64
CA VAL A 400 4.01 -11.83 -18.21
C VAL A 400 2.67 -11.44 -17.60
N ASN A 401 1.90 -10.58 -18.26
CA ASN A 401 0.58 -10.19 -17.76
C ASN A 401 -0.42 -11.36 -17.75
N ARG A 402 -0.38 -12.25 -18.74
CA ARG A 402 -1.21 -13.46 -18.74
C ARG A 402 -0.83 -14.41 -17.62
N LEU A 403 0.47 -14.64 -17.39
CA LEU A 403 0.96 -15.48 -16.31
C LEU A 403 0.62 -14.88 -14.94
N ALA A 404 0.78 -13.57 -14.77
CA ALA A 404 0.41 -12.87 -13.53
C ALA A 404 -1.11 -12.99 -13.25
N THR A 405 -1.96 -12.77 -14.26
CA THR A 405 -3.42 -12.96 -14.12
C THR A 405 -3.76 -14.42 -13.75
N PHE A 406 -3.08 -15.39 -14.36
CA PHE A 406 -3.27 -16.80 -14.01
C PHE A 406 -2.84 -17.12 -12.58
N ILE A 407 -1.70 -16.58 -12.13
CA ILE A 407 -1.19 -16.76 -10.75
C ILE A 407 -2.16 -16.14 -9.75
N ASP A 408 -2.67 -14.92 -10.00
CA ASP A 408 -3.63 -14.26 -9.13
C ASP A 408 -4.93 -15.07 -9.02
N ALA A 409 -5.48 -15.52 -10.15
CA ALA A 409 -6.68 -16.37 -10.16
C ALA A 409 -6.46 -17.68 -9.40
N ALA A 410 -5.35 -18.38 -9.66
CA ALA A 410 -5.02 -19.62 -8.94
C ALA A 410 -4.80 -19.41 -7.44
N THR A 411 -4.19 -18.29 -7.06
CA THR A 411 -3.97 -17.92 -5.64
C THR A 411 -5.30 -17.65 -4.94
N GLN A 412 -6.22 -16.96 -5.62
CA GLN A 412 -7.56 -16.68 -5.10
C GLN A 412 -8.37 -17.97 -4.94
N GLU A 413 -8.38 -18.84 -5.96
CA GLU A 413 -9.05 -20.14 -5.88
C GLU A 413 -8.52 -21.01 -4.73
N LEU A 414 -7.21 -20.99 -4.51
CA LEU A 414 -6.58 -21.71 -3.39
C LEU A 414 -6.98 -21.11 -2.04
N ALA A 415 -7.03 -19.78 -1.93
CA ALA A 415 -7.48 -19.10 -0.71
C ALA A 415 -8.94 -19.44 -0.37
N GLU A 416 -9.83 -19.41 -1.36
CA GLU A 416 -11.22 -19.82 -1.21
C GLU A 416 -11.37 -21.30 -0.82
N ALA A 417 -10.61 -22.19 -1.46
CA ALA A 417 -10.61 -23.61 -1.11
C ALA A 417 -10.13 -23.85 0.32
N ASN A 418 -9.08 -23.15 0.76
CA ASN A 418 -8.56 -23.23 2.13
C ASN A 418 -9.57 -22.68 3.15
N ALA A 419 -10.27 -21.58 2.84
CA ALA A 419 -11.32 -21.03 3.69
C ALA A 419 -12.47 -22.04 3.86
N ARG A 420 -12.92 -22.66 2.75
CA ARG A 420 -13.95 -23.71 2.80
C ARG A 420 -13.51 -24.93 3.62
N LEU A 421 -12.28 -25.38 3.45
CA LEU A 421 -11.72 -26.50 4.24
C LEU A 421 -11.67 -26.16 5.73
N SER A 422 -11.27 -24.95 6.08
CA SER A 422 -11.24 -24.46 7.46
C SER A 422 -12.64 -24.47 8.09
N LEU A 423 -13.66 -23.98 7.38
CA LEU A 423 -15.04 -24.02 7.82
C LEU A 423 -15.58 -25.44 7.96
N MET A 424 -15.25 -26.34 7.02
CA MET A 424 -15.63 -27.75 7.11
C MET A 424 -14.97 -28.45 8.31
N ALA A 425 -13.76 -28.09 8.67
CA ALA A 425 -13.04 -28.68 9.81
C ALA A 425 -13.65 -28.30 11.16
N ILE A 426 -14.33 -27.15 11.27
CA ILE A 426 -14.90 -26.65 12.53
C ILE A 426 -16.42 -26.74 12.60
N SER A 427 -17.11 -27.01 11.51
CA SER A 427 -18.58 -27.10 11.45
C SER A 427 -19.11 -28.55 11.41
N ASP A 428 -20.30 -28.77 11.92
CA ASP A 428 -21.07 -30.01 11.72
C ASP A 428 -21.81 -29.97 10.39
N SER A 429 -21.70 -31.03 9.60
CA SER A 429 -22.21 -31.09 8.24
C SER A 429 -23.74 -30.97 8.11
N LEU A 430 -24.48 -31.45 9.15
CA LEU A 430 -25.95 -31.43 9.17
C LEU A 430 -26.50 -30.13 9.76
N SER A 431 -26.07 -29.77 10.96
CA SER A 431 -26.56 -28.61 11.70
C SER A 431 -26.02 -27.29 11.21
N LYS A 432 -24.86 -27.29 10.51
CA LYS A 432 -24.09 -26.07 10.15
C LYS A 432 -23.74 -25.18 11.34
N LEU A 433 -23.72 -25.76 12.56
CA LEU A 433 -23.17 -25.16 13.77
C LEU A 433 -21.74 -25.65 13.97
N PHE A 434 -21.05 -25.20 15.02
CA PHE A 434 -19.76 -25.78 15.37
C PHE A 434 -19.86 -27.28 15.61
N ASN A 435 -18.86 -28.04 15.20
CA ASN A 435 -18.77 -29.44 15.55
C ASN A 435 -18.27 -29.59 17.00
N ARG A 436 -18.35 -30.84 17.52
CA ARG A 436 -17.94 -31.18 18.89
C ARG A 436 -16.52 -30.72 19.22
N GLY A 437 -15.58 -30.92 18.30
CA GLY A 437 -14.17 -30.57 18.53
C GLY A 437 -13.98 -29.07 18.72
N GLU A 438 -14.63 -28.27 17.91
CA GLU A 438 -14.50 -26.81 17.96
C GLU A 438 -15.21 -26.20 19.17
N ILE A 439 -16.44 -26.66 19.51
CA ILE A 439 -17.13 -26.15 20.69
C ILE A 439 -16.38 -26.52 21.97
N GLN A 440 -15.81 -27.73 22.04
CA GLN A 440 -14.99 -28.17 23.16
C GLN A 440 -13.71 -27.33 23.29
N ARG A 441 -13.03 -27.02 22.19
CA ARG A 441 -11.87 -26.15 22.18
C ARG A 441 -12.19 -24.76 22.76
N ARG A 442 -13.32 -24.17 22.35
CA ARG A 442 -13.77 -22.85 22.82
C ARG A 442 -14.14 -22.84 24.30
N ILE A 443 -14.80 -23.90 24.78
CA ILE A 443 -15.11 -24.04 26.22
C ILE A 443 -13.81 -24.13 27.03
N ASN A 444 -12.85 -24.95 26.60
CA ASN A 444 -11.57 -25.10 27.27
C ASN A 444 -10.78 -23.76 27.28
N GLU A 445 -10.81 -23.03 26.18
CA GLU A 445 -10.15 -21.71 26.06
C GLU A 445 -10.82 -20.67 26.98
N CYS A 446 -12.14 -20.62 27.03
CA CYS A 446 -12.91 -19.75 27.91
C CYS A 446 -12.55 -19.98 29.38
N ILE A 447 -12.51 -21.25 29.79
CA ILE A 447 -12.17 -21.67 31.17
C ILE A 447 -10.70 -21.34 31.47
N SER A 448 -9.77 -21.61 30.55
CA SER A 448 -8.34 -21.34 30.75
C SER A 448 -8.03 -19.84 30.88
N LYS A 449 -8.82 -18.97 30.25
CA LYS A 449 -8.73 -17.52 30.34
C LYS A 449 -9.55 -16.93 31.49
N GLU A 450 -10.19 -17.77 32.31
CA GLU A 450 -11.09 -17.35 33.38
C GLU A 450 -12.18 -16.35 32.97
N ILE A 451 -12.70 -16.49 31.73
CA ILE A 451 -13.78 -15.64 31.22
C ILE A 451 -15.09 -16.08 31.88
N PRO A 452 -15.85 -15.19 32.56
CA PRO A 452 -17.15 -15.56 33.12
C PRO A 452 -18.10 -16.03 32.02
N ALA A 453 -18.71 -17.20 32.20
CA ALA A 453 -19.60 -17.78 31.19
C ALA A 453 -20.62 -18.75 31.78
N CYS A 454 -21.72 -18.94 31.06
CA CYS A 454 -22.67 -19.99 31.28
C CYS A 454 -22.56 -21.07 30.21
N LEU A 455 -22.71 -22.31 30.60
CA LEU A 455 -22.75 -23.45 29.70
C LEU A 455 -24.18 -24.01 29.64
N VAL A 456 -24.69 -24.21 28.44
CA VAL A 456 -26.05 -24.70 28.16
C VAL A 456 -25.94 -25.97 27.35
N MET A 457 -26.48 -27.08 27.85
CA MET A 457 -26.54 -28.35 27.15
C MET A 457 -27.98 -28.70 26.83
N LEU A 458 -28.24 -29.09 25.59
CA LEU A 458 -29.57 -29.36 25.06
C LEU A 458 -29.63 -30.78 24.45
N ASP A 459 -30.77 -31.44 24.62
CA ASP A 459 -31.00 -32.76 24.03
C ASP A 459 -32.46 -32.88 23.56
N ILE A 460 -32.65 -33.35 22.32
CA ILE A 460 -33.97 -33.51 21.71
C ILE A 460 -34.69 -34.68 22.35
N ASP A 461 -35.82 -34.41 23.00
CA ASP A 461 -36.56 -35.42 23.72
C ASP A 461 -37.07 -36.57 22.83
N SER A 462 -36.82 -37.81 23.28
CA SER A 462 -37.26 -39.04 22.61
C SER A 462 -36.80 -39.17 21.15
N PHE A 463 -35.61 -38.61 20.79
CA PHE A 463 -35.09 -38.58 19.43
C PHE A 463 -34.96 -39.96 18.78
N LYS A 464 -34.56 -40.97 19.56
CA LYS A 464 -34.51 -42.36 19.08
C LYS A 464 -35.90 -42.83 18.57
N GLN A 465 -36.96 -42.50 19.28
CA GLN A 465 -38.33 -42.86 18.88
C GLN A 465 -38.74 -42.16 17.58
N ILE A 466 -38.25 -40.92 17.36
CA ILE A 466 -38.49 -40.19 16.09
C ILE A 466 -37.85 -40.94 14.93
N ASN A 467 -36.58 -41.35 15.08
CA ASN A 467 -35.88 -42.11 14.06
C ASN A 467 -36.52 -43.49 13.81
N ASP A 468 -36.90 -44.21 14.88
CA ASP A 468 -37.48 -45.55 14.77
C ASP A 468 -38.88 -45.49 14.12
N THR A 469 -39.66 -44.42 14.33
CA THR A 469 -41.02 -44.29 13.81
C THR A 469 -41.09 -43.67 12.41
N TYR A 470 -40.28 -42.62 12.15
CA TYR A 470 -40.41 -41.78 10.94
C TYR A 470 -39.19 -41.86 10.03
N GLY A 471 -38.14 -42.56 10.45
CA GLY A 471 -36.89 -42.74 9.72
C GLY A 471 -35.88 -41.61 9.96
N HIS A 472 -34.59 -41.87 9.68
CA HIS A 472 -33.46 -40.95 9.93
C HIS A 472 -33.61 -39.61 9.23
N LYS A 473 -34.24 -39.58 8.04
CA LYS A 473 -34.45 -38.31 7.31
C LYS A 473 -35.30 -37.30 8.10
N GLU A 474 -36.31 -37.82 8.83
CA GLU A 474 -37.14 -36.98 9.69
C GLU A 474 -36.41 -36.56 10.95
N GLY A 475 -35.58 -37.44 11.52
CA GLY A 475 -34.66 -37.09 12.60
C GLY A 475 -33.69 -35.97 12.18
N ASP A 476 -33.15 -36.05 10.97
CA ASP A 476 -32.30 -34.98 10.42
C ASP A 476 -33.04 -33.65 10.30
N ASN A 477 -34.31 -33.65 9.85
CA ASN A 477 -35.17 -32.46 9.81
C ASN A 477 -35.35 -31.83 11.20
N VAL A 478 -35.52 -32.67 12.23
CA VAL A 478 -35.68 -32.22 13.62
C VAL A 478 -34.39 -31.60 14.15
N ILE A 479 -33.23 -32.19 13.85
CA ILE A 479 -31.89 -31.62 14.16
C ILE A 479 -31.71 -30.25 13.48
N VAL A 480 -32.01 -30.16 12.19
CA VAL A 480 -31.94 -28.88 11.41
C VAL A 480 -32.90 -27.84 11.99
N GLY A 481 -34.09 -28.26 12.42
CA GLY A 481 -35.06 -27.39 13.09
C GLY A 481 -34.51 -26.74 14.37
N LEU A 482 -33.92 -27.56 15.29
CA LEU A 482 -33.30 -27.04 16.51
C LEU A 482 -32.10 -26.14 16.18
N SER A 483 -31.29 -26.52 15.20
CA SER A 483 -30.16 -25.73 14.75
C SER A 483 -30.58 -24.34 14.24
N GLY A 484 -31.69 -24.26 13.47
CA GLY A 484 -32.28 -23.01 13.01
C GLY A 484 -32.75 -22.12 14.16
N VAL A 485 -33.36 -22.70 15.19
CA VAL A 485 -33.75 -21.96 16.41
C VAL A 485 -32.53 -21.38 17.12
N LEU A 486 -31.50 -22.21 17.33
CA LEU A 486 -30.28 -21.78 18.01
C LEU A 486 -29.57 -20.63 17.27
N LYS A 487 -29.46 -20.70 15.94
CA LYS A 487 -28.91 -19.62 15.10
C LYS A 487 -29.69 -18.32 15.23
N LYS A 488 -31.02 -18.42 15.18
CA LYS A 488 -31.90 -17.26 15.32
C LYS A 488 -31.76 -16.61 16.69
N MET A 489 -31.74 -17.38 17.77
CA MET A 489 -31.60 -16.85 19.14
C MET A 489 -30.26 -16.15 19.35
N VAL A 490 -29.17 -16.72 18.84
CA VAL A 490 -27.83 -16.08 18.89
C VAL A 490 -27.84 -14.76 18.13
N HIS A 491 -28.47 -14.71 16.96
CA HIS A 491 -28.57 -13.48 16.16
C HIS A 491 -29.42 -12.41 16.87
N GLU A 492 -30.54 -12.77 17.49
CA GLU A 492 -31.41 -11.85 18.23
C GLU A 492 -30.73 -11.27 19.49
N MET A 493 -29.73 -11.96 20.05
CA MET A 493 -28.88 -11.42 21.11
C MET A 493 -27.86 -10.36 20.63
N GLY A 494 -27.85 -10.01 19.32
CA GLY A 494 -26.92 -9.04 18.73
C GLY A 494 -25.50 -9.58 18.57
N ILE A 495 -25.34 -10.89 18.51
CA ILE A 495 -24.03 -11.57 18.45
C ILE A 495 -23.87 -12.19 17.05
N LEU A 496 -22.67 -12.04 16.46
CA LEU A 496 -22.32 -12.63 15.17
C LEU A 496 -22.45 -14.17 15.21
N GLY A 497 -23.25 -14.72 14.32
CA GLY A 497 -23.36 -16.17 14.14
C GLY A 497 -22.36 -16.71 13.12
N LEU A 498 -22.14 -18.03 13.13
CA LEU A 498 -21.24 -18.72 12.19
C LEU A 498 -21.62 -18.48 10.72
N ASP A 499 -22.92 -18.34 10.41
CA ASP A 499 -23.40 -18.12 9.04
C ASP A 499 -23.00 -16.73 8.49
N SER A 500 -23.02 -15.68 9.33
CA SER A 500 -22.56 -14.34 8.96
C SER A 500 -21.06 -14.33 8.67
N ILE A 501 -20.29 -14.99 9.52
CA ILE A 501 -18.83 -15.12 9.37
C ILE A 501 -18.47 -15.98 8.16
N SER A 502 -19.25 -17.02 7.85
CA SER A 502 -19.03 -17.86 6.67
C SER A 502 -19.14 -17.06 5.37
N TYR A 503 -20.06 -16.11 5.29
CA TYR A 503 -20.20 -15.23 4.13
C TYR A 503 -19.02 -14.26 4.02
N ASP A 504 -18.64 -13.60 5.10
CA ASP A 504 -17.52 -12.67 5.14
C ASP A 504 -16.18 -13.35 4.86
N ILE A 505 -15.94 -14.56 5.40
CA ILE A 505 -14.72 -15.33 5.13
C ILE A 505 -14.63 -15.79 3.67
N VAL A 506 -15.76 -16.10 3.02
CA VAL A 506 -15.78 -16.58 1.63
C VAL A 506 -15.81 -15.40 0.66
N SER A 507 -16.48 -14.29 1.00
CA SER A 507 -16.57 -13.09 0.14
C SER A 507 -15.29 -12.26 0.16
N ASP A 508 -14.52 -12.29 1.24
CA ASP A 508 -13.29 -11.51 1.41
C ASP A 508 -12.07 -12.42 1.26
N ALA A 509 -11.74 -12.76 0.00
CA ALA A 509 -10.60 -13.61 -0.35
C ALA A 509 -9.24 -12.98 0.05
N GLU A 510 -9.21 -11.66 0.29
CA GLU A 510 -8.02 -10.90 0.65
C GLU A 510 -7.72 -10.90 2.16
N SER A 511 -8.67 -11.32 3.02
CA SER A 511 -8.44 -11.37 4.47
C SER A 511 -7.38 -12.40 4.86
N SER A 512 -6.44 -12.00 5.70
CA SER A 512 -5.38 -12.89 6.18
C SER A 512 -5.93 -14.02 7.06
N LYS A 513 -5.14 -15.09 7.24
CA LYS A 513 -5.47 -16.22 8.12
C LYS A 513 -5.68 -15.78 9.57
N GLU A 514 -5.00 -14.71 10.01
CA GLU A 514 -5.13 -14.11 11.35
C GLU A 514 -6.39 -13.27 11.50
N GLU A 515 -6.80 -12.50 10.48
CA GLU A 515 -8.08 -11.78 10.49
C GLU A 515 -9.26 -12.75 10.49
N LYS A 516 -9.20 -13.81 9.70
CA LYS A 516 -10.21 -14.88 9.69
C LYS A 516 -10.28 -15.61 11.05
N LYS A 517 -9.14 -15.82 11.69
CA LYS A 517 -9.07 -16.36 13.04
C LYS A 517 -9.63 -15.37 14.05
N SER A 518 -9.31 -14.08 13.95
CA SER A 518 -9.86 -13.03 14.80
C SER A 518 -11.37 -12.95 14.71
N LEU A 519 -11.97 -12.96 13.52
CA LEU A 519 -13.42 -12.97 13.32
C LEU A 519 -14.10 -14.19 13.95
N LEU A 520 -13.46 -15.36 13.88
CA LEU A 520 -13.96 -16.57 14.52
C LEU A 520 -13.81 -16.52 16.06
N ASP A 521 -12.74 -15.89 16.55
CA ASP A 521 -12.47 -15.74 17.98
C ASP A 521 -13.40 -14.68 18.64
N ASP A 522 -13.93 -13.74 17.85
CA ASP A 522 -14.90 -12.72 18.31
C ASP A 522 -16.31 -13.27 18.55
N ILE A 523 -16.57 -14.54 18.26
CA ILE A 523 -17.86 -15.18 18.56
C ILE A 523 -17.99 -15.39 20.07
N LYS A 524 -18.71 -14.52 20.76
CA LYS A 524 -18.94 -14.60 22.22
C LYS A 524 -19.96 -15.67 22.64
N THR A 525 -20.79 -16.14 21.71
CA THR A 525 -21.79 -17.17 21.98
C THR A 525 -21.66 -18.33 20.99
N PRO A 526 -20.59 -19.14 21.08
CA PRO A 526 -20.45 -20.29 20.22
C PRO A 526 -21.47 -21.36 20.55
N VAL A 527 -22.15 -21.88 19.52
CA VAL A 527 -23.12 -22.97 19.61
C VAL A 527 -22.66 -24.09 18.69
N GLY A 528 -22.68 -25.32 19.21
CA GLY A 528 -22.21 -26.48 18.46
C GLY A 528 -23.08 -27.73 18.70
N ARG A 529 -22.98 -28.67 17.75
CA ARG A 529 -23.56 -30.02 17.94
C ARG A 529 -22.55 -30.86 18.70
N TRP A 530 -22.98 -31.31 19.89
CA TRP A 530 -22.14 -32.08 20.82
C TRP A 530 -22.12 -33.57 20.53
N GLY A 531 -23.27 -34.11 20.14
CA GLY A 531 -23.47 -35.52 19.81
C GLY A 531 -24.64 -35.71 18.85
N GLY A 532 -25.18 -36.92 18.72
CA GLY A 532 -26.27 -37.28 17.82
C GLY A 532 -27.43 -36.28 17.83
N GLU A 533 -28.10 -36.17 18.99
CA GLU A 533 -29.21 -35.23 19.23
C GLU A 533 -28.89 -34.13 20.24
N GLU A 534 -27.62 -34.05 20.69
CA GLU A 534 -27.16 -33.15 21.73
C GLU A 534 -26.50 -31.91 21.16
N PHE A 535 -26.76 -30.76 21.75
CA PHE A 535 -26.18 -29.47 21.41
C PHE A 535 -25.58 -28.80 22.66
N MET A 536 -24.60 -27.93 22.42
CA MET A 536 -23.93 -27.15 23.46
C MET A 536 -23.84 -25.71 23.06
N ALA A 537 -24.15 -24.79 23.98
CA ALA A 537 -23.91 -23.35 23.79
C ALA A 537 -23.06 -22.83 24.95
N LEU A 538 -22.06 -22.00 24.62
CA LEU A 538 -21.23 -21.27 25.56
C LEU A 538 -21.61 -19.79 25.52
N LEU A 539 -22.12 -19.25 26.60
CA LEU A 539 -22.56 -17.84 26.71
C LEU A 539 -21.53 -17.06 27.53
N GLN A 540 -20.57 -16.42 26.84
CA GLN A 540 -19.51 -15.67 27.51
C GLN A 540 -20.01 -14.29 27.95
N GLU A 541 -19.60 -13.88 29.16
CA GLU A 541 -19.98 -12.60 29.79
C GLU A 541 -21.50 -12.39 29.92
N VAL A 542 -22.28 -13.50 29.96
CA VAL A 542 -23.73 -13.49 30.09
C VAL A 542 -24.10 -13.98 31.51
N PRO A 543 -24.86 -13.19 32.28
CA PRO A 543 -25.32 -13.60 33.61
C PRO A 543 -26.24 -14.83 33.54
N LEU A 544 -26.23 -15.67 34.59
CA LEU A 544 -27.02 -16.89 34.68
C LEU A 544 -28.52 -16.69 34.40
N GLU A 545 -29.12 -15.61 34.89
CA GLU A 545 -30.52 -15.27 34.66
C GLU A 545 -30.83 -15.12 33.15
N LYS A 546 -29.96 -14.43 32.39
CA LYS A 546 -30.09 -14.30 30.94
C LYS A 546 -29.83 -15.60 30.20
N ALA A 547 -28.92 -16.44 30.72
CA ALA A 547 -28.69 -17.76 30.16
C ALA A 547 -29.90 -18.69 30.32
N LEU A 548 -30.60 -18.59 31.43
CA LEU A 548 -31.87 -19.31 31.68
C LEU A 548 -32.97 -18.77 30.76
N ASP A 549 -33.07 -17.46 30.57
CA ASP A 549 -34.00 -16.85 29.61
C ASP A 549 -33.74 -17.32 28.18
N PHE A 550 -32.48 -17.34 27.75
CA PHE A 550 -32.08 -17.90 26.47
C PHE A 550 -32.52 -19.35 26.31
N ALA A 551 -32.21 -20.19 27.28
CA ALA A 551 -32.59 -21.60 27.26
C ALA A 551 -34.11 -21.78 27.15
N GLU A 552 -34.90 -21.03 27.91
CA GLU A 552 -36.36 -21.08 27.88
C GLU A 552 -36.95 -20.55 26.55
N GLN A 553 -36.36 -19.53 25.96
CA GLN A 553 -36.74 -19.06 24.64
C GLN A 553 -36.45 -20.11 23.56
N VAL A 554 -35.28 -20.75 23.60
CA VAL A 554 -34.92 -21.85 22.68
C VAL A 554 -35.95 -23.00 22.84
N ARG A 555 -36.25 -23.43 24.07
CA ARG A 555 -37.21 -24.48 24.35
C ARG A 555 -38.58 -24.17 23.74
N LYS A 556 -39.13 -22.97 24.01
CA LYS A 556 -40.44 -22.53 23.51
C LYS A 556 -40.46 -22.42 21.98
N ALA A 557 -39.42 -21.82 21.40
CA ALA A 557 -39.31 -21.65 19.94
C ALA A 557 -39.22 -23.01 19.22
N PHE A 558 -38.47 -23.95 19.78
CA PHE A 558 -38.38 -25.29 19.21
C PHE A 558 -39.69 -26.08 19.35
N SER A 559 -40.35 -26.03 20.51
CA SER A 559 -41.65 -26.70 20.73
C SER A 559 -42.78 -26.11 19.86
N ALA A 560 -42.62 -24.92 19.32
CA ALA A 560 -43.57 -24.29 18.40
C ALA A 560 -43.46 -24.80 16.96
N ILE A 561 -42.34 -25.45 16.60
CA ILE A 561 -42.13 -25.99 15.25
C ILE A 561 -43.02 -27.21 15.04
N GLU A 562 -43.75 -27.23 13.94
CA GLU A 562 -44.55 -28.37 13.49
C GLU A 562 -43.83 -29.07 12.33
N PHE A 563 -43.21 -30.22 12.61
CA PHE A 563 -42.55 -31.04 11.60
C PHE A 563 -43.58 -31.87 10.83
N GLU A 564 -43.41 -32.04 9.53
CA GLU A 564 -44.39 -32.65 8.62
C GLU A 564 -44.84 -34.05 9.07
N LYS A 565 -43.92 -34.87 9.56
CA LYS A 565 -44.21 -36.25 10.04
C LYS A 565 -44.09 -36.39 11.54
N ALA A 566 -43.07 -35.76 12.12
CA ALA A 566 -42.81 -35.91 13.54
C ALA A 566 -43.75 -35.07 14.43
N GLY A 567 -44.48 -34.08 13.84
CA GLY A 567 -45.31 -33.16 14.63
C GLY A 567 -44.47 -32.26 15.53
N ARG A 568 -45.02 -31.79 16.64
CA ARG A 568 -44.29 -30.97 17.61
C ARG A 568 -43.37 -31.82 18.48
N ARG A 569 -42.16 -31.31 18.68
CA ARG A 569 -41.13 -31.99 19.51
C ARG A 569 -40.62 -31.03 20.57
N SER A 570 -40.13 -31.60 21.66
CA SER A 570 -39.57 -30.83 22.76
C SER A 570 -38.08 -31.07 22.92
N VAL A 571 -37.45 -30.23 23.70
CA VAL A 571 -36.03 -30.28 24.07
C VAL A 571 -35.88 -30.07 25.56
N SER A 572 -35.07 -30.93 26.21
CA SER A 572 -34.65 -30.77 27.59
C SER A 572 -33.32 -30.01 27.64
N ILE A 573 -33.16 -29.10 28.60
CA ILE A 573 -32.03 -28.20 28.66
C ILE A 573 -31.45 -28.13 30.07
N GLY A 574 -30.13 -28.35 30.19
CA GLY A 574 -29.35 -28.08 31.39
C GLY A 574 -28.57 -26.77 31.29
N VAL A 575 -28.55 -25.98 32.33
CA VAL A 575 -27.81 -24.68 32.38
C VAL A 575 -26.98 -24.64 33.65
N ILE A 576 -25.73 -24.22 33.51
CA ILE A 576 -24.83 -23.94 34.63
C ILE A 576 -24.09 -22.62 34.42
N GLU A 577 -23.68 -21.99 35.51
CA GLU A 577 -22.64 -21.00 35.52
C GLU A 577 -21.29 -21.66 35.77
N ILE A 578 -20.27 -21.39 34.94
CA ILE A 578 -18.91 -21.89 35.11
C ILE A 578 -18.28 -21.20 36.31
N GLN A 579 -17.81 -22.01 37.27
CA GLN A 579 -17.23 -21.49 38.51
C GLN A 579 -15.76 -21.11 38.30
N LYS A 580 -15.30 -20.06 39.03
CA LYS A 580 -13.91 -19.64 38.98
C LYS A 580 -12.97 -20.77 39.41
N GLY A 581 -11.98 -21.10 38.58
CA GLY A 581 -11.02 -22.16 38.81
C GLY A 581 -11.57 -23.57 38.57
N GLU A 582 -12.78 -23.69 37.99
CA GLU A 582 -13.38 -24.97 37.60
C GLU A 582 -12.66 -25.55 36.38
N SER A 583 -12.51 -26.89 36.35
CA SER A 583 -12.01 -27.56 35.15
C SER A 583 -13.15 -27.79 34.15
N ALA A 584 -12.79 -27.87 32.85
CA ALA A 584 -13.77 -28.18 31.80
C ALA A 584 -14.52 -29.50 32.03
N ASP A 585 -13.82 -30.52 32.49
CA ASP A 585 -14.44 -31.83 32.81
C ASP A 585 -15.47 -31.70 33.92
N SER A 586 -15.19 -30.88 34.95
CA SER A 586 -16.16 -30.61 36.01
C SER A 586 -17.41 -29.90 35.48
N ALA A 587 -17.21 -28.87 34.66
CA ALA A 587 -18.31 -28.14 34.04
C ALA A 587 -19.16 -29.03 33.12
N TYR A 588 -18.55 -29.94 32.36
CA TYR A 588 -19.29 -30.91 31.54
C TYR A 588 -20.13 -31.86 32.40
N VAL A 589 -19.58 -32.39 33.48
CA VAL A 589 -20.33 -33.27 34.40
C VAL A 589 -21.51 -32.53 35.02
N ARG A 590 -21.33 -31.28 35.43
CA ARG A 590 -22.41 -30.50 36.06
C ARG A 590 -23.53 -30.16 35.08
N VAL A 591 -23.21 -29.74 33.84
CA VAL A 591 -24.24 -29.40 32.86
C VAL A 591 -25.00 -30.65 32.40
N ASP A 592 -24.31 -31.78 32.26
CA ASP A 592 -24.94 -33.08 31.97
C ASP A 592 -25.89 -33.50 33.09
N GLN A 593 -25.47 -33.37 34.36
CA GLN A 593 -26.35 -33.62 35.51
C GLN A 593 -27.59 -32.70 35.52
N ALA A 594 -27.44 -31.43 35.14
CA ALA A 594 -28.57 -30.52 34.99
C ALA A 594 -29.53 -30.99 33.89
N LEU A 595 -29.00 -31.36 32.73
CA LEU A 595 -29.78 -31.93 31.63
C LEU A 595 -30.50 -33.23 32.02
N TYR A 596 -29.80 -34.13 32.73
CA TYR A 596 -30.36 -35.36 33.20
C TYR A 596 -31.56 -35.13 34.14
N LYS A 597 -31.46 -34.17 35.07
CA LYS A 597 -32.58 -33.76 35.94
C LYS A 597 -33.75 -33.18 35.15
N ALA A 598 -33.48 -32.39 34.10
CA ALA A 598 -34.55 -31.92 33.21
C ALA A 598 -35.31 -33.10 32.56
N LYS A 599 -34.60 -34.15 32.16
CA LYS A 599 -35.22 -35.34 31.57
C LYS A 599 -35.99 -36.18 32.60
N GLU A 600 -35.46 -36.35 33.82
CA GLU A 600 -36.14 -37.09 34.92
C GLU A 600 -37.42 -36.38 35.39
N ASN A 601 -37.42 -35.05 35.46
CA ASN A 601 -38.55 -34.27 35.94
C ASN A 601 -39.68 -34.10 34.89
N GLY A 602 -39.67 -34.88 33.83
CA GLY A 602 -40.77 -34.94 32.86
C GLY A 602 -40.44 -34.38 31.48
N ARG A 603 -39.17 -34.04 31.18
CA ARG A 603 -38.71 -33.47 29.90
C ARG A 603 -39.32 -32.10 29.59
N ASP A 604 -39.07 -31.57 28.39
CA ASP A 604 -39.57 -30.24 27.92
C ASP A 604 -39.41 -29.15 28.98
N GLN A 605 -38.23 -29.01 29.55
CA GLN A 605 -37.96 -28.02 30.60
C GLN A 605 -36.47 -27.63 30.65
N VAL A 606 -36.23 -26.50 31.27
CA VAL A 606 -34.90 -26.02 31.63
C VAL A 606 -34.62 -26.35 33.09
N PHE A 607 -33.44 -26.91 33.38
CA PHE A 607 -32.97 -27.17 34.72
C PHE A 607 -31.64 -26.51 34.98
N GLN A 608 -31.54 -25.82 36.12
CA GLN A 608 -30.31 -25.18 36.58
C GLN A 608 -29.63 -26.07 37.64
N ALA A 609 -28.29 -26.23 37.57
CA ALA A 609 -27.49 -26.87 38.63
C ALA A 609 -26.43 -25.94 39.21
#